data_bf4d4f054f2cea53a0e322adbf9cceda
#
_entry.id   bf4d4f054f2cea53a0e322adbf9cceda
#
_cell.length_a   1.000
_cell.length_b   1.000
_cell.length_c   1.000
_cell.angle_alpha   90.00
_cell.angle_beta   90.00
_cell.angle_gamma   90.00
#
_symmetry.space_group_name_H-M   'P 1'
#
loop_
_entity.id
_entity.type
_entity.pdbx_description
1 polymer ?
#
loop_
_entity_poly.entity_id
_entity_poly.type
_entity_poly.pdbx_seq_one_letter_code
_entity_poly.pdbx_strand_id
1 'polypeptide(L)'
;DCKDISDVLATYGIEIVREIIESAQPQHTADIVTVSERANGILNVLHGEYDHGYDVGYGPLTDHVFHPTDQGGLIIETGVPNSGKTDFLNDLTCRLMAKAGRYICYLSFEVPDKDKHIAHLVQLMLGKVNTVNYTQEQLKPIVSFLDNHMVHLDLHEVSPTPNNIIARADMVRRTLPLKYL
;
A
#
# COMPACT_ATOMS: atom_id res chain seq x y z
N ASP A 1 0.01 45.94 9.37
CA ASP A 1 0.20 44.50 9.67
C ASP A 1 -0.17 44.21 11.12
N CYS A 2 -1.39 43.73 11.35
CA CYS A 2 -1.81 43.30 12.69
C CYS A 2 -1.32 41.86 12.92
N LYS A 3 -0.61 41.61 14.01
CA LYS A 3 -0.05 40.28 14.35
C LYS A 3 -1.00 39.43 15.16
N ASP A 4 -1.86 40.09 15.93
CA ASP A 4 -2.82 39.42 16.80
C ASP A 4 -4.13 40.22 16.94
N ILE A 5 -5.08 39.69 17.67
CA ILE A 5 -6.40 40.30 17.85
C ILE A 5 -6.32 41.60 18.67
N SER A 6 -5.28 41.75 19.49
CA SER A 6 -5.07 42.99 20.26
C SER A 6 -4.66 44.14 19.35
N ASP A 7 -3.84 43.85 18.34
CA ASP A 7 -3.47 44.85 17.30
C ASP A 7 -4.69 45.25 16.48
N VAL A 8 -5.56 44.30 16.14
CA VAL A 8 -6.81 44.57 15.43
C VAL A 8 -7.73 45.45 16.28
N LEU A 9 -7.88 45.14 17.58
CA LEU A 9 -8.70 45.91 18.50
C LEU A 9 -8.19 47.36 18.61
N ALA A 10 -6.87 47.53 18.76
CA ALA A 10 -6.24 48.86 18.88
C ALA A 10 -6.37 49.70 17.60
N THR A 11 -6.34 49.03 16.44
CA THR A 11 -6.31 49.71 15.14
C THR A 11 -7.71 49.97 14.59
N TYR A 12 -8.63 49.01 14.73
CA TYR A 12 -9.92 49.03 14.05
C TYR A 12 -11.13 49.05 15.01
N GLY A 13 -10.90 48.88 16.31
CA GLY A 13 -11.94 48.93 17.32
C GLY A 13 -12.69 47.62 17.55
N ILE A 14 -13.59 47.63 18.54
CA ILE A 14 -14.26 46.43 19.04
C ILE A 14 -15.25 45.84 18.04
N GLU A 15 -15.87 46.65 17.18
CA GLU A 15 -16.86 46.17 16.22
C GLU A 15 -16.27 45.22 15.18
N ILE A 16 -15.06 45.58 14.68
CA ILE A 16 -14.34 44.68 13.74
C ILE A 16 -13.90 43.40 14.40
N VAL A 17 -13.46 43.45 15.66
CA VAL A 17 -13.15 42.22 16.43
C VAL A 17 -14.35 41.32 16.59
N ARG A 18 -15.53 41.90 16.85
CA ARG A 18 -16.77 41.19 16.97
C ARG A 18 -17.16 40.54 15.64
N GLU A 19 -17.09 41.25 14.54
CA GLU A 19 -17.35 40.75 13.18
C GLU A 19 -16.42 39.55 12.82
N ILE A 20 -15.12 39.67 13.14
CA ILE A 20 -14.14 38.59 12.94
C ILE A 20 -14.55 37.34 13.73
N ILE A 21 -14.94 37.51 15.00
CA ILE A 21 -15.33 36.37 15.85
C ILE A 21 -16.64 35.73 15.34
N GLU A 22 -17.62 36.54 14.95
CA GLU A 22 -18.91 36.04 14.46
C GLU A 22 -18.81 35.40 13.09
N SER A 23 -17.88 35.86 12.24
CA SER A 23 -17.60 35.28 10.92
C SER A 23 -16.60 34.13 10.96
N ALA A 24 -16.00 33.85 12.12
CA ALA A 24 -15.01 32.77 12.24
C ALA A 24 -15.64 31.42 11.92
N GLN A 25 -15.06 30.76 10.91
CA GLN A 25 -15.45 29.39 10.58
C GLN A 25 -14.62 28.42 11.42
N PRO A 26 -15.22 27.29 11.87
CA PRO A 26 -14.44 26.25 12.52
C PRO A 26 -13.28 25.81 11.63
N GLN A 27 -12.08 25.84 12.19
CA GLN A 27 -10.93 25.33 11.46
C GLN A 27 -11.07 23.83 11.33
N HIS A 28 -11.32 23.36 10.11
CA HIS A 28 -11.25 21.92 9.82
C HIS A 28 -9.82 21.44 10.05
N THR A 29 -9.61 20.75 11.13
CA THR A 29 -8.42 19.91 11.29
C THR A 29 -8.61 18.71 10.36
N ALA A 30 -7.63 18.43 9.49
CA ALA A 30 -7.69 17.36 8.49
C ALA A 30 -8.02 15.97 9.08
N ASP A 31 -7.88 15.84 10.40
CA ASP A 31 -8.08 14.59 11.15
C ASP A 31 -9.47 14.46 11.80
N ILE A 32 -10.31 15.51 11.74
CA ILE A 32 -11.67 15.47 12.33
C ILE A 32 -12.70 15.49 11.21
N VAL A 33 -13.40 14.37 11.07
CA VAL A 33 -14.46 14.20 10.07
C VAL A 33 -15.79 14.03 10.75
N THR A 34 -16.77 14.86 10.41
CA THR A 34 -18.12 14.76 10.94
C THR A 34 -18.94 13.68 10.20
N VAL A 35 -19.99 13.17 10.86
CA VAL A 35 -20.90 12.18 10.25
C VAL A 35 -21.59 12.77 9.02
N SER A 36 -21.93 14.05 9.04
CA SER A 36 -22.57 14.73 7.89
C SER A 36 -21.68 14.80 6.67
N GLU A 37 -20.39 14.98 6.83
CA GLU A 37 -19.42 14.94 5.72
C GLU A 37 -19.28 13.55 5.11
N ARG A 38 -19.64 12.51 5.85
CA ARG A 38 -19.62 11.10 5.40
C ARG A 38 -20.96 10.62 4.84
N ALA A 39 -21.99 11.45 4.79
CA ALA A 39 -23.35 11.03 4.43
C ALA A 39 -23.40 10.25 3.09
N ASN A 40 -22.74 10.75 2.05
CA ASN A 40 -22.68 10.07 0.74
C ASN A 40 -21.94 8.73 0.83
N GLY A 41 -20.80 8.68 1.55
CA GLY A 41 -20.08 7.44 1.77
C GLY A 41 -20.90 6.40 2.55
N ILE A 42 -21.68 6.85 3.53
CA ILE A 42 -22.59 5.98 4.29
C ILE A 42 -23.68 5.41 3.38
N LEU A 43 -24.28 6.24 2.51
CA LEU A 43 -25.26 5.77 1.54
C LEU A 43 -24.67 4.73 0.58
N ASN A 44 -23.46 4.95 0.05
CA ASN A 44 -22.78 4.00 -0.80
C ASN A 44 -22.59 2.66 -0.10
N VAL A 45 -22.14 2.66 1.16
CA VAL A 45 -21.99 1.45 1.96
C VAL A 45 -23.33 0.74 2.17
N LEU A 46 -24.40 1.48 2.48
CA LEU A 46 -25.74 0.91 2.68
C LEU A 46 -26.32 0.32 1.40
N HIS A 47 -25.96 0.87 0.24
CA HIS A 47 -26.33 0.34 -1.07
C HIS A 47 -25.43 -0.80 -1.56
N GLY A 48 -24.40 -1.18 -0.80
CA GLY A 48 -23.41 -2.17 -1.21
C GLY A 48 -22.39 -1.65 -2.24
N GLU A 49 -22.36 -0.35 -2.46
CA GLU A 49 -21.42 0.33 -3.37
C GLU A 49 -20.13 0.71 -2.60
N TYR A 50 -19.40 -0.28 -2.14
CA TYR A 50 -18.10 -0.06 -1.47
C TYR A 50 -17.01 -0.92 -2.13
N ASP A 51 -15.77 -0.52 -1.92
CA ASP A 51 -14.62 -1.24 -2.44
C ASP A 51 -14.53 -2.64 -1.80
N HIS A 52 -14.80 -3.65 -2.60
CA HIS A 52 -14.69 -5.05 -2.19
C HIS A 52 -13.25 -5.58 -2.25
N GLY A 53 -12.31 -4.72 -2.68
CA GLY A 53 -10.91 -5.12 -2.89
C GLY A 53 -10.71 -5.93 -4.17
N TYR A 54 -9.51 -6.50 -4.30
CA TYR A 54 -9.09 -7.23 -5.49
C TYR A 54 -9.37 -8.72 -5.36
N ASP A 55 -10.01 -9.29 -6.37
CA ASP A 55 -10.05 -10.75 -6.52
C ASP A 55 -8.65 -11.26 -6.91
N VAL A 56 -7.98 -11.88 -5.96
CA VAL A 56 -6.69 -12.56 -6.19
C VAL A 56 -6.87 -14.01 -6.62
N GLY A 57 -8.10 -14.48 -6.77
CA GLY A 57 -8.44 -15.77 -7.36
C GLY A 57 -8.28 -16.96 -6.41
N TYR A 58 -8.50 -16.76 -5.13
CA TYR A 58 -8.63 -17.87 -4.16
C TYR A 58 -10.08 -18.32 -3.97
N GLY A 59 -11.00 -17.85 -4.83
CA GLY A 59 -12.42 -18.19 -4.76
C GLY A 59 -13.06 -17.75 -3.45
N PRO A 60 -13.82 -18.61 -2.75
CA PRO A 60 -14.54 -18.23 -1.54
C PRO A 60 -13.68 -17.63 -0.43
N LEU A 61 -12.38 -17.93 -0.38
CA LEU A 61 -11.46 -17.32 0.58
C LEU A 61 -11.29 -15.83 0.29
N THR A 62 -11.13 -15.45 -0.97
CA THR A 62 -11.07 -14.03 -1.37
C THR A 62 -12.40 -13.34 -1.07
N ASP A 63 -13.52 -14.00 -1.37
CA ASP A 63 -14.84 -13.38 -1.27
C ASP A 63 -15.26 -13.07 0.18
N HIS A 64 -14.72 -13.78 1.16
CA HIS A 64 -15.18 -13.70 2.55
C HIS A 64 -14.14 -13.31 3.59
N VAL A 65 -12.87 -13.50 3.31
CA VAL A 65 -11.82 -13.38 4.35
C VAL A 65 -10.71 -12.43 3.96
N PHE A 66 -10.42 -12.28 2.67
CA PHE A 66 -9.19 -11.65 2.21
C PHE A 66 -9.43 -10.74 1.00
N HIS A 67 -9.53 -9.44 1.27
CA HIS A 67 -9.74 -8.41 0.25
C HIS A 67 -8.63 -7.36 0.29
N PRO A 68 -7.52 -7.54 -0.44
CA PRO A 68 -6.55 -6.46 -0.59
C PRO A 68 -7.21 -5.26 -1.27
N THR A 69 -7.08 -4.08 -0.70
CA THR A 69 -7.68 -2.83 -1.22
C THR A 69 -6.63 -1.76 -1.44
N ASP A 70 -6.97 -0.74 -2.23
CA ASP A 70 -6.12 0.46 -2.41
C ASP A 70 -6.10 1.39 -1.19
N GLN A 71 -7.04 1.23 -0.28
CA GLN A 71 -7.11 2.06 0.93
C GLN A 71 -6.02 1.73 1.95
N GLY A 72 -5.22 0.71 1.65
CA GLY A 72 -4.20 0.19 2.54
C GLY A 72 -4.76 -0.79 3.58
N GLY A 73 -3.87 -1.56 4.18
CA GLY A 73 -4.21 -2.53 5.20
C GLY A 73 -2.96 -3.24 5.68
N LEU A 74 -3.02 -3.81 6.87
CA LEU A 74 -1.98 -4.66 7.41
C LEU A 74 -2.47 -6.11 7.42
N ILE A 75 -1.80 -6.96 6.66
CA ILE A 75 -2.05 -8.40 6.64
C ILE A 75 -0.92 -9.07 7.41
N ILE A 76 -1.27 -9.84 8.43
CA ILE A 76 -0.31 -10.58 9.24
C ILE A 76 -0.59 -12.07 9.05
N GLU A 77 0.38 -12.78 8.48
CA GLU A 77 0.34 -14.22 8.35
C GLU A 77 1.21 -14.87 9.44
N THR A 78 0.62 -15.78 10.17
CA THR A 78 1.30 -16.51 11.25
C THR A 78 1.16 -18.01 11.07
N GLY A 79 2.10 -18.77 11.61
CA GLY A 79 2.08 -20.23 11.57
C GLY A 79 3.38 -20.83 12.04
N VAL A 80 3.38 -22.12 12.29
CA VAL A 80 4.58 -22.86 12.68
C VAL A 80 5.65 -22.82 11.58
N PRO A 81 6.92 -23.04 11.90
CA PRO A 81 7.97 -23.17 10.89
C PRO A 81 7.61 -24.23 9.82
N ASN A 82 7.95 -23.97 8.58
CA ASN A 82 7.67 -24.86 7.42
C ASN A 82 6.19 -25.09 7.10
N SER A 83 5.29 -24.21 7.53
CA SER A 83 3.86 -24.29 7.20
C SER A 83 3.48 -23.70 5.82
N GLY A 84 4.43 -23.25 5.03
CA GLY A 84 4.19 -22.69 3.70
C GLY A 84 3.85 -21.21 3.66
N LYS A 85 4.07 -20.45 4.76
CA LYS A 85 3.82 -18.98 4.81
C LYS A 85 4.48 -18.23 3.66
N THR A 86 5.76 -18.46 3.45
CA THR A 86 6.51 -17.81 2.37
C THR A 86 5.98 -18.18 0.99
N ASP A 87 5.58 -19.45 0.80
CA ASP A 87 5.00 -19.90 -0.47
C ASP A 87 3.64 -19.24 -0.72
N PHE A 88 2.81 -19.12 0.32
CA PHE A 88 1.54 -18.39 0.23
C PHE A 88 1.75 -16.91 -0.10
N LEU A 89 2.68 -16.22 0.59
CA LEU A 89 3.00 -14.81 0.31
C LEU A 89 3.55 -14.62 -1.10
N ASN A 90 4.36 -15.55 -1.60
CA ASN A 90 4.89 -15.51 -2.95
C ASN A 90 3.79 -15.74 -4.00
N ASP A 91 2.88 -16.70 -3.78
CA ASP A 91 1.72 -16.91 -4.66
C ASP A 91 0.79 -15.70 -4.66
N LEU A 92 0.50 -15.14 -3.49
CA LEU A 92 -0.26 -13.90 -3.36
C LEU A 92 0.39 -12.74 -4.11
N THR A 93 1.70 -12.56 -3.97
CA THR A 93 2.48 -11.56 -4.70
C THR A 93 2.33 -11.71 -6.21
N CYS A 94 2.49 -12.93 -6.73
CA CYS A 94 2.29 -13.22 -8.15
C CYS A 94 0.87 -12.88 -8.62
N ARG A 95 -0.14 -13.19 -7.81
CA ARG A 95 -1.55 -12.91 -8.14
C ARG A 95 -1.87 -11.43 -8.10
N LEU A 96 -1.36 -10.68 -7.12
CA LEU A 96 -1.53 -9.22 -7.05
C LEU A 96 -0.90 -8.53 -8.25
N MET A 97 0.29 -8.95 -8.68
CA MET A 97 0.92 -8.44 -9.90
C MET A 97 0.10 -8.79 -11.16
N ALA A 98 -0.26 -10.07 -11.31
CA ALA A 98 -0.86 -10.57 -12.56
C ALA A 98 -2.33 -10.18 -12.73
N LYS A 99 -3.13 -10.15 -11.66
CA LYS A 99 -4.57 -9.90 -11.71
C LYS A 99 -4.93 -8.47 -11.39
N ALA A 100 -4.29 -7.89 -10.38
CA ALA A 100 -4.59 -6.53 -9.93
C ALA A 100 -3.61 -5.48 -10.47
N GLY A 101 -2.59 -5.87 -11.24
CA GLY A 101 -1.59 -4.96 -11.81
C GLY A 101 -0.78 -4.20 -10.76
N ARG A 102 -0.64 -4.78 -9.55
CA ARG A 102 0.01 -4.09 -8.44
C ARG A 102 1.52 -4.14 -8.54
N TYR A 103 2.14 -3.07 -8.08
CA TYR A 103 3.59 -3.00 -7.92
C TYR A 103 3.98 -3.45 -6.52
N ILE A 104 4.90 -4.38 -6.42
CA ILE A 104 5.31 -5.01 -5.16
C ILE A 104 6.70 -4.54 -4.75
N CYS A 105 6.82 -4.01 -3.56
CA CYS A 105 8.09 -3.80 -2.90
C CYS A 105 8.35 -4.96 -1.93
N TYR A 106 9.27 -5.85 -2.29
CA TYR A 106 9.57 -7.03 -1.49
C TYR A 106 10.74 -6.78 -0.55
N LEU A 107 10.57 -7.13 0.71
CA LEU A 107 11.61 -7.09 1.73
C LEU A 107 11.65 -8.43 2.46
N SER A 108 12.82 -9.03 2.57
CA SER A 108 13.04 -10.24 3.38
C SER A 108 14.35 -10.16 4.13
N PHE A 109 14.31 -10.58 5.39
CA PHE A 109 15.50 -10.82 6.22
C PHE A 109 15.93 -12.29 6.23
N GLU A 110 15.04 -13.20 5.83
CA GLU A 110 15.27 -14.65 5.84
C GLU A 110 15.83 -15.17 4.52
N VAL A 111 15.55 -14.48 3.42
CA VAL A 111 16.00 -14.87 2.07
C VAL A 111 17.03 -13.86 1.57
N PRO A 112 18.31 -13.99 1.96
CA PRO A 112 19.35 -13.08 1.52
C PRO A 112 19.66 -13.20 0.03
N ASP A 113 19.36 -14.36 -0.57
CA ASP A 113 19.61 -14.66 -1.98
C ASP A 113 18.41 -14.25 -2.82
N LYS A 114 18.49 -13.04 -3.41
CA LYS A 114 17.46 -12.48 -4.27
C LYS A 114 17.21 -13.33 -5.51
N ASP A 115 18.26 -13.95 -6.05
CA ASP A 115 18.13 -14.77 -7.25
C ASP A 115 17.30 -16.02 -6.99
N LYS A 116 17.46 -16.64 -5.81
CA LYS A 116 16.62 -17.77 -5.40
C LYS A 116 15.15 -17.37 -5.22
N HIS A 117 14.91 -16.21 -4.63
CA HIS A 117 13.54 -15.71 -4.49
C HIS A 117 12.89 -15.44 -5.85
N ILE A 118 13.58 -14.71 -6.73
CA ILE A 118 13.10 -14.43 -8.09
C ILE A 118 12.87 -15.74 -8.87
N ALA A 119 13.81 -16.68 -8.78
CA ALA A 119 13.66 -17.99 -9.41
C ALA A 119 12.41 -18.73 -8.92
N HIS A 120 12.11 -18.63 -7.63
CA HIS A 120 10.89 -19.23 -7.07
C HIS A 120 9.61 -18.55 -7.60
N LEU A 121 9.57 -17.23 -7.69
CA LEU A 121 8.45 -16.51 -8.31
C LEU A 121 8.26 -16.91 -9.79
N VAL A 122 9.36 -17.03 -10.54
CA VAL A 122 9.32 -17.51 -11.93
C VAL A 122 8.73 -18.92 -12.02
N GLN A 123 9.10 -19.82 -11.11
CA GLN A 123 8.56 -21.18 -11.06
C GLN A 123 7.04 -21.18 -10.78
N LEU A 124 6.58 -20.35 -9.84
CA LEU A 124 5.16 -20.19 -9.53
C LEU A 124 4.39 -19.67 -10.74
N MET A 125 4.90 -18.65 -11.42
CA MET A 125 4.25 -18.05 -12.60
C MET A 125 4.19 -19.02 -13.79
N LEU A 126 5.18 -19.89 -13.95
CA LEU A 126 5.20 -20.92 -15.00
C LEU A 126 4.36 -22.15 -14.62
N GLY A 127 3.91 -22.27 -13.39
CA GLY A 127 3.22 -23.48 -12.88
C GLY A 127 4.10 -24.73 -12.92
N LYS A 128 5.42 -24.58 -12.87
CA LYS A 128 6.38 -25.68 -12.98
C LYS A 128 7.24 -25.73 -11.73
N VAL A 129 7.16 -26.84 -11.01
CA VAL A 129 7.95 -27.08 -9.81
C VAL A 129 9.18 -27.91 -10.18
N ASN A 130 10.36 -27.40 -9.80
CA ASN A 130 11.68 -28.06 -9.79
C ASN A 130 12.11 -28.92 -11.01
N THR A 131 13.35 -28.73 -11.45
CA THR A 131 14.10 -29.58 -12.40
C THR A 131 13.88 -29.37 -13.90
N VAL A 132 13.18 -28.33 -14.32
CA VAL A 132 13.04 -28.05 -15.75
C VAL A 132 14.19 -27.12 -16.20
N ASN A 133 14.87 -27.46 -17.26
CA ASN A 133 15.80 -26.57 -17.96
C ASN A 133 14.97 -25.47 -18.63
N TYR A 134 14.95 -24.28 -18.07
CA TYR A 134 14.32 -23.12 -18.70
C TYR A 134 15.24 -22.55 -19.78
N THR A 135 14.68 -22.25 -20.92
CA THR A 135 15.40 -21.50 -21.96
C THR A 135 15.32 -19.99 -21.66
N GLN A 136 16.31 -19.23 -22.13
CA GLN A 136 16.27 -17.76 -22.01
C GLN A 136 15.04 -17.15 -22.66
N GLU A 137 14.54 -17.75 -23.73
CA GLU A 137 13.32 -17.31 -24.41
C GLU A 137 12.06 -17.43 -23.54
N GLN A 138 11.99 -18.49 -22.73
CA GLN A 138 10.89 -18.68 -21.79
C GLN A 138 10.98 -17.74 -20.58
N LEU A 139 12.19 -17.43 -20.12
CA LEU A 139 12.41 -16.57 -18.97
C LEU A 139 12.23 -15.08 -19.29
N LYS A 140 12.65 -14.63 -20.46
CA LYS A 140 12.64 -13.22 -20.84
C LYS A 140 11.31 -12.50 -20.62
N PRO A 141 10.15 -13.00 -21.04
CA PRO A 141 8.86 -12.32 -20.80
C PRO A 141 8.51 -12.24 -19.32
N ILE A 142 8.85 -13.25 -18.53
CA ILE A 142 8.53 -13.26 -17.08
C ILE A 142 9.44 -12.32 -16.33
N VAL A 143 10.73 -12.31 -16.63
CA VAL A 143 11.68 -11.35 -16.05
C VAL A 143 11.26 -9.92 -16.39
N SER A 144 10.91 -9.64 -17.64
CA SER A 144 10.39 -8.32 -18.02
C SER A 144 9.09 -7.96 -17.31
N PHE A 145 8.21 -8.93 -17.06
CA PHE A 145 7.00 -8.70 -16.26
C PHE A 145 7.34 -8.36 -14.82
N LEU A 146 8.25 -9.12 -14.19
CA LEU A 146 8.68 -8.86 -12.82
C LEU A 146 9.36 -7.50 -12.68
N ASP A 147 10.24 -7.12 -13.60
CA ASP A 147 10.90 -5.80 -13.62
C ASP A 147 9.89 -4.64 -13.64
N ASN A 148 8.74 -4.84 -14.30
CA ASN A 148 7.69 -3.83 -14.38
C ASN A 148 6.73 -3.82 -13.19
N HIS A 149 6.77 -4.84 -12.31
CA HIS A 149 5.79 -4.97 -11.23
C HIS A 149 6.40 -5.17 -9.85
N MET A 150 7.71 -5.32 -9.71
CA MET A 150 8.29 -5.49 -8.39
C MET A 150 9.70 -4.92 -8.25
N VAL A 151 10.07 -4.67 -7.00
CA VAL A 151 11.43 -4.32 -6.60
C VAL A 151 11.77 -5.02 -5.29
N HIS A 152 13.04 -5.42 -5.15
CA HIS A 152 13.59 -5.89 -3.88
C HIS A 152 14.21 -4.73 -3.12
N LEU A 153 13.78 -4.57 -1.88
CA LEU A 153 14.39 -3.62 -0.96
C LEU A 153 15.61 -4.27 -0.31
N ASP A 154 16.77 -3.67 -0.52
CA ASP A 154 18.02 -4.13 0.09
C ASP A 154 18.31 -3.38 1.38
N LEU A 155 18.46 -4.13 2.49
CA LEU A 155 18.76 -3.57 3.80
C LEU A 155 20.12 -4.05 4.34
N HIS A 156 20.98 -4.65 3.50
CA HIS A 156 22.27 -5.20 3.97
C HIS A 156 23.16 -4.18 4.69
N GLU A 157 23.07 -2.91 4.33
CA GLU A 157 23.86 -1.84 4.93
C GLU A 157 23.13 -1.03 6.02
N VAL A 158 21.89 -1.41 6.34
CA VAL A 158 21.04 -0.61 7.24
C VAL A 158 20.47 -1.49 8.33
N SER A 159 20.54 -1.01 9.58
CA SER A 159 19.89 -1.71 10.70
C SER A 159 18.38 -1.90 10.42
N PRO A 160 17.83 -3.10 10.61
CA PRO A 160 16.45 -3.45 10.31
C PRO A 160 15.46 -2.89 11.35
N THR A 161 15.50 -1.59 11.58
CA THR A 161 14.52 -0.92 12.44
C THR A 161 13.26 -0.56 11.64
N PRO A 162 12.07 -0.51 12.29
CA PRO A 162 10.83 -0.11 11.61
C PRO A 162 10.95 1.23 10.88
N ASN A 163 11.62 2.21 11.47
CA ASN A 163 11.82 3.52 10.86
C ASN A 163 12.66 3.43 9.58
N ASN A 164 13.71 2.63 9.56
CA ASN A 164 14.55 2.44 8.38
C ASN A 164 13.80 1.69 7.26
N ILE A 165 12.96 0.73 7.62
CA ILE A 165 12.12 0.00 6.66
C ILE A 165 11.12 0.97 6.02
N ILE A 166 10.41 1.74 6.84
CA ILE A 166 9.41 2.72 6.36
C ILE A 166 10.09 3.79 5.48
N ALA A 167 11.22 4.35 5.92
CA ALA A 167 11.94 5.36 5.15
C ALA A 167 12.39 4.83 3.77
N ARG A 168 12.85 3.58 3.69
CA ARG A 168 13.24 2.94 2.43
C ARG A 168 12.04 2.65 1.54
N ALA A 169 10.94 2.16 2.11
CA ALA A 169 9.71 1.93 1.37
C ALA A 169 9.16 3.24 0.79
N ASP A 170 9.18 4.33 1.57
CA ASP A 170 8.78 5.67 1.09
C ASP A 170 9.71 6.20 -0.02
N MET A 171 11.02 5.94 0.08
CA MET A 171 11.95 6.27 -0.99
C MET A 171 11.61 5.53 -2.29
N VAL A 172 11.34 4.23 -2.20
CA VAL A 172 10.92 3.43 -3.37
C VAL A 172 9.64 4.01 -3.96
N ARG A 173 8.65 4.31 -3.13
CA ARG A 173 7.38 4.93 -3.54
C ARG A 173 7.58 6.24 -4.31
N ARG A 174 8.60 7.04 -3.96
CA ARG A 174 8.88 8.33 -4.60
C ARG A 174 9.71 8.22 -5.88
N THR A 175 10.52 7.17 -5.99
CA THR A 175 11.48 7.02 -7.11
C THR A 175 10.94 6.20 -8.26
N LEU A 176 10.01 5.30 -8.01
CA LEU A 176 9.41 4.51 -9.06
C LEU A 176 8.26 5.29 -9.73
N PRO A 177 8.15 5.23 -11.07
CA PRO A 177 6.99 5.78 -11.75
C PRO A 177 5.77 4.95 -11.34
N LEU A 178 5.10 5.39 -10.29
CA LEU A 178 3.88 4.78 -9.79
C LEU A 178 2.77 4.96 -10.84
N LYS A 179 2.79 4.14 -11.87
CA LYS A 179 1.65 4.02 -12.77
C LYS A 179 0.47 3.30 -12.12
N TYR A 180 0.68 2.73 -10.94
CA TYR A 180 -0.31 1.92 -10.24
C TYR A 180 -0.11 2.08 -8.72
N LEU A 181 -0.75 3.05 -8.13
CA LEU A 181 -1.15 3.09 -6.74
C LEU A 181 -2.63 2.86 -6.68
#